data_5a7eed21e051bfe9ac3e5c3b0a37f554
#
_entry.id   5a7eed21e051bfe9ac3e5c3b0a37f554
#
_cell.length_a   1.000
_cell.length_b   1.000
_cell.length_c   1.000
_cell.angle_alpha   90.00
_cell.angle_beta   90.00
_cell.angle_gamma   90.00
#
_symmetry.space_group_name_H-M   'P 1'
#
loop_
_entity.id
_entity.type
_entity.pdbx_description
1 polymer ?
#
loop_
_entity_poly.entity_id
_entity_poly.type
_entity_poly.pdbx_seq_one_letter_code
_entity_poly.pdbx_strand_id
1 'polypeptide(L)'
;MSYCEGVLEAVQRRAAGRAVARVGVRIGAIHRVVAGAFEQSFQLAAVGGPAEGATTELVVVPVHGHCMDCRTDFTASDPSPACPSCGSLDVAVEGGDEVILEWIEYVDTSGRADAAGELVPAHTHAGGV
;
A
#
# COMPACT_ATOMS: atom_id res chain seq x y z
N MET A 1 11.04 1.40 9.63
CA MET A 1 10.84 1.88 8.29
C MET A 1 9.41 1.79 7.89
N SER A 2 8.88 2.79 7.35
CA SER A 2 7.48 2.80 7.09
C SER A 2 7.20 2.76 5.61
N TYR A 3 6.07 2.16 5.25
CA TYR A 3 5.65 2.15 3.86
C TYR A 3 5.37 3.57 3.39
N CYS A 4 5.00 4.45 4.31
CA CYS A 4 4.77 5.85 3.98
C CYS A 4 5.99 6.51 3.41
N GLU A 5 7.16 6.21 3.95
CA GLU A 5 8.39 6.84 3.46
C GLU A 5 8.71 6.40 2.04
N GLY A 6 8.51 5.11 1.75
CA GLY A 6 8.74 4.61 0.40
C GLY A 6 7.77 5.21 -0.61
N VAL A 7 6.49 5.30 -0.22
CA VAL A 7 5.49 5.90 -1.08
C VAL A 7 5.77 7.38 -1.29
N LEU A 8 6.11 8.09 -0.21
CA LEU A 8 6.40 9.51 -0.30
C LEU A 8 7.60 9.78 -1.20
N GLU A 9 8.63 8.96 -1.10
CA GLU A 9 9.80 9.12 -1.95
C GLU A 9 9.43 8.94 -3.42
N ALA A 10 8.61 7.95 -3.73
CA ALA A 10 8.16 7.73 -5.10
C ALA A 10 7.33 8.91 -5.61
N VAL A 11 6.46 9.44 -4.75
CA VAL A 11 5.62 10.58 -5.09
C VAL A 11 6.48 11.81 -5.37
N GLN A 12 7.44 12.07 -4.52
CA GLN A 12 8.29 13.25 -4.68
C GLN A 12 9.12 13.17 -5.95
N ARG A 13 9.60 11.98 -6.25
CA ARG A 13 10.40 11.77 -7.46
C ARG A 13 9.56 12.02 -8.71
N ARG A 14 8.32 11.53 -8.73
CA ARG A 14 7.45 11.72 -9.88
C ARG A 14 6.91 13.14 -9.97
N ALA A 15 6.65 13.77 -8.84
CA ALA A 15 6.09 15.12 -8.83
C ALA A 15 7.09 16.16 -9.36
N ALA A 16 8.36 15.94 -9.13
CA ALA A 16 9.42 16.83 -9.59
C ALA A 16 9.14 18.30 -9.20
N GLY A 17 8.70 18.49 -7.97
CA GLY A 17 8.42 19.81 -7.44
C GLY A 17 6.99 20.32 -7.61
N ARG A 18 6.14 19.58 -8.35
CA ARG A 18 4.74 19.99 -8.51
C ARG A 18 3.97 19.67 -7.23
N ALA A 19 3.05 20.55 -6.87
CA ALA A 19 2.22 20.35 -5.68
C ALA A 19 1.24 19.21 -5.90
N VAL A 20 1.19 18.28 -4.97
CA VAL A 20 0.37 17.09 -5.06
C VAL A 20 -0.89 17.26 -4.23
N ALA A 21 -2.05 16.96 -4.80
CA ALA A 21 -3.33 17.06 -4.10
C ALA A 21 -3.74 15.73 -3.49
N ARG A 22 -3.61 14.64 -4.24
CA ARG A 22 -3.99 13.31 -3.77
C ARG A 22 -3.11 12.24 -4.37
N VAL A 23 -3.02 11.13 -3.67
CA VAL A 23 -2.20 10.00 -4.10
C VAL A 23 -3.00 8.71 -3.92
N GLY A 24 -3.01 7.87 -4.92
CA GLY A 24 -3.64 6.55 -4.83
C GLY A 24 -2.60 5.47 -4.63
N VAL A 25 -2.78 4.65 -3.60
CA VAL A 25 -1.85 3.59 -3.24
C VAL A 25 -2.59 2.28 -3.12
N ARG A 26 -2.05 1.24 -3.74
CA ARG A 26 -2.56 -0.11 -3.59
C ARG A 26 -1.57 -0.88 -2.73
N ILE A 27 -2.07 -1.47 -1.63
CA ILE A 27 -1.18 -2.15 -0.71
C ILE A 27 -1.74 -3.52 -0.37
N GLY A 28 -0.90 -4.52 -0.35
CA GLY A 28 -1.33 -5.87 -0.05
C GLY A 28 -1.76 -6.05 1.39
N ALA A 29 -2.78 -6.88 1.59
CA ALA A 29 -3.37 -7.10 2.91
C ALA A 29 -2.37 -7.66 3.92
N ILE A 30 -1.33 -8.33 3.45
CA ILE A 30 -0.36 -8.93 4.35
C ILE A 30 0.38 -7.88 5.18
N HIS A 31 0.41 -6.63 4.72
CA HIS A 31 1.12 -5.57 5.44
C HIS A 31 0.31 -5.00 6.60
N ARG A 32 -0.98 -5.32 6.68
CA ARG A 32 -1.86 -4.90 7.78
C ARG A 32 -1.86 -3.39 8.02
N VAL A 33 -1.82 -2.62 6.96
CA VAL A 33 -1.80 -1.17 7.08
C VAL A 33 -3.21 -0.64 7.32
N VAL A 34 -3.37 0.21 8.33
CA VAL A 34 -4.64 0.86 8.62
C VAL A 34 -4.66 2.19 7.87
N ALA A 35 -5.69 2.39 7.06
CA ALA A 35 -5.75 3.55 6.16
C ALA A 35 -5.59 4.89 6.87
N GLY A 36 -6.28 5.08 8.00
CA GLY A 36 -6.18 6.33 8.74
C GLY A 36 -4.79 6.59 9.29
N ALA A 37 -4.16 5.54 9.80
CA ALA A 37 -2.80 5.66 10.33
C ALA A 37 -1.80 5.94 9.21
N PHE A 38 -2.00 5.30 8.07
CA PHE A 38 -1.15 5.51 6.91
C PHE A 38 -1.24 6.97 6.44
N GLU A 39 -2.45 7.48 6.31
CA GLU A 39 -2.65 8.85 5.86
C GLU A 39 -2.02 9.85 6.83
N GLN A 40 -2.20 9.65 8.12
CA GLN A 40 -1.63 10.53 9.11
C GLN A 40 -0.10 10.53 9.04
N SER A 41 0.50 9.36 8.95
CA SER A 41 1.95 9.25 8.85
C SER A 41 2.47 9.87 7.56
N PHE A 42 1.74 9.67 6.46
CA PHE A 42 2.12 10.24 5.18
C PHE A 42 2.10 11.77 5.24
N GLN A 43 1.05 12.34 5.82
CA GLN A 43 0.93 13.79 5.91
C GLN A 43 2.03 14.38 6.76
N LEU A 44 2.37 13.74 7.86
CA LEU A 44 3.45 14.23 8.72
C LEU A 44 4.79 14.17 7.99
N ALA A 45 5.04 13.08 7.28
CA ALA A 45 6.31 12.93 6.57
C ALA A 45 6.41 13.88 5.39
N ALA A 46 5.28 14.31 4.84
CA ALA A 46 5.26 15.15 3.64
C ALA A 46 5.42 16.63 3.92
N VAL A 47 5.43 17.02 5.19
CA VAL A 47 5.53 18.44 5.55
C VAL A 47 6.80 19.04 4.98
N GLY A 48 6.66 20.19 4.34
CA GLY A 48 7.79 20.88 3.74
C GLY A 48 8.15 20.45 2.33
N GLY A 49 7.41 19.48 1.77
CA GLY A 49 7.68 19.01 0.42
C GLY A 49 6.48 19.17 -0.50
N PRO A 50 6.57 18.68 -1.74
CA PRO A 50 5.50 18.86 -2.72
C PRO A 50 4.21 18.14 -2.38
N ALA A 51 4.27 17.12 -1.54
CA ALA A 51 3.08 16.37 -1.13
C ALA A 51 2.47 16.87 0.17
N GLU A 52 2.95 18.00 0.69
CA GLU A 52 2.40 18.54 1.92
C GLU A 52 0.91 18.83 1.74
N GLY A 53 0.09 18.34 2.65
CA GLY A 53 -1.36 18.52 2.58
C GLY A 53 -2.07 17.55 1.67
N ALA A 54 -1.35 16.68 0.96
CA ALA A 54 -1.97 15.71 0.08
C ALA A 54 -2.71 14.65 0.89
N THR A 55 -3.84 14.19 0.35
CA THR A 55 -4.57 13.09 0.97
C THR A 55 -4.21 11.79 0.25
N THR A 56 -4.41 10.67 0.92
CA THR A 56 -4.13 9.37 0.31
C THR A 56 -5.41 8.57 0.17
N GLU A 57 -5.50 7.81 -0.93
CA GLU A 57 -6.56 6.84 -1.13
C GLU A 57 -5.90 5.47 -1.11
N LEU A 58 -6.22 4.67 -0.13
CA LEU A 58 -5.59 3.38 0.04
C LEU A 58 -6.54 2.27 -0.39
N VAL A 59 -6.09 1.43 -1.31
CA VAL A 59 -6.84 0.26 -1.72
C VAL A 59 -6.09 -0.97 -1.22
N VAL A 60 -6.76 -1.82 -0.46
CA VAL A 60 -6.16 -3.02 0.09
C VAL A 60 -6.41 -4.18 -0.86
N VAL A 61 -5.34 -4.86 -1.24
CA VAL A 61 -5.42 -6.02 -2.14
C VAL A 61 -5.42 -7.28 -1.29
N PRO A 62 -6.41 -8.16 -1.47
CA PRO A 62 -6.50 -9.36 -0.63
C PRO A 62 -5.37 -10.35 -0.93
N VAL A 63 -5.10 -11.22 0.04
CA VAL A 63 -4.16 -12.31 -0.16
C VAL A 63 -4.94 -13.53 -0.65
N HIS A 64 -4.24 -14.44 -1.33
CA HIS A 64 -4.81 -15.73 -1.73
C HIS A 64 -4.28 -16.78 -0.76
N GLY A 65 -5.18 -17.57 -0.21
CA GLY A 65 -4.80 -18.64 0.71
C GLY A 65 -5.20 -19.99 0.17
N HIS A 66 -4.43 -21.01 0.49
CA HIS A 66 -4.74 -22.38 0.15
C HIS A 66 -4.57 -23.22 1.42
N CYS A 67 -5.63 -23.87 1.87
CA CYS A 67 -5.56 -24.69 3.06
C CYS A 67 -4.95 -26.04 2.71
N MET A 68 -3.91 -26.41 3.43
CA MET A 68 -3.24 -27.68 3.18
C MET A 68 -4.02 -28.86 3.75
N ASP A 69 -4.95 -28.59 4.67
CA ASP A 69 -5.77 -29.66 5.26
C ASP A 69 -7.01 -29.96 4.47
N CYS A 70 -7.85 -28.98 4.21
CA CYS A 70 -9.09 -29.20 3.48
C CYS A 70 -8.99 -28.84 2.00
N ARG A 71 -7.87 -28.26 1.59
CA ARG A 71 -7.57 -27.94 0.19
C ARG A 71 -8.51 -26.90 -0.41
N THR A 72 -9.07 -26.04 0.43
CA THR A 72 -9.92 -24.97 -0.03
C THR A 72 -9.07 -23.76 -0.37
N ASP A 73 -9.36 -23.13 -1.51
CA ASP A 73 -8.74 -21.85 -1.87
C ASP A 73 -9.65 -20.72 -1.41
N PHE A 74 -9.06 -19.64 -0.95
CA PHE A 74 -9.84 -18.50 -0.49
C PHE A 74 -9.03 -17.22 -0.67
N THR A 75 -9.72 -16.07 -0.60
CA THR A 75 -9.06 -14.77 -0.58
C THR A 75 -9.47 -14.07 0.71
N ALA A 76 -8.59 -13.25 1.26
CA ALA A 76 -8.86 -12.54 2.49
C ALA A 76 -8.22 -11.17 2.49
N SER A 77 -8.98 -10.17 2.87
CA SER A 77 -8.45 -8.82 3.07
C SER A 77 -7.86 -8.68 4.45
N ASP A 78 -8.17 -9.61 5.35
CA ASP A 78 -7.60 -9.65 6.67
C ASP A 78 -6.68 -10.86 6.72
N PRO A 79 -5.40 -10.69 6.95
CA PRO A 79 -4.46 -11.81 6.91
C PRO A 79 -4.57 -12.71 8.14
N SER A 80 -5.75 -13.24 8.36
CA SER A 80 -5.98 -14.20 9.42
C SER A 80 -5.21 -15.48 9.10
N PRO A 81 -4.57 -16.09 10.06
CA PRO A 81 -3.82 -17.30 9.79
C PRO A 81 -4.67 -18.55 9.62
N ALA A 82 -5.97 -18.47 9.88
CA ALA A 82 -6.81 -19.65 9.89
C ALA A 82 -7.63 -19.79 8.62
N CYS A 83 -7.81 -21.02 8.17
CA CYS A 83 -8.69 -21.31 7.05
C CYS A 83 -10.13 -20.98 7.43
N PRO A 84 -10.86 -20.21 6.63
CA PRO A 84 -12.25 -19.88 6.96
C PRO A 84 -13.20 -21.06 6.87
N SER A 85 -12.81 -22.14 6.18
CA SER A 85 -13.65 -23.32 6.06
C SER A 85 -13.47 -24.31 7.20
N CYS A 86 -12.24 -24.64 7.56
CA CYS A 86 -12.00 -25.68 8.56
C CYS A 86 -11.24 -25.19 9.77
N GLY A 87 -10.78 -23.95 9.79
CA GLY A 87 -10.07 -23.40 10.93
C GLY A 87 -8.61 -23.84 11.05
N SER A 88 -8.09 -24.56 10.08
CA SER A 88 -6.71 -25.03 10.13
C SER A 88 -5.74 -23.85 10.03
N LEU A 89 -4.62 -23.97 10.70
CA LEU A 89 -3.56 -22.97 10.59
C LEU A 89 -2.52 -23.33 9.54
N ASP A 90 -2.69 -24.48 8.90
CA ASP A 90 -1.76 -24.92 7.86
C ASP A 90 -2.23 -24.38 6.52
N VAL A 91 -1.98 -23.09 6.31
CA VAL A 91 -2.45 -22.38 5.13
C VAL A 91 -1.25 -21.77 4.42
N ALA A 92 -1.16 -22.02 3.12
CA ALA A 92 -0.16 -21.37 2.28
C ALA A 92 -0.76 -20.07 1.77
N VAL A 93 -0.02 -18.97 1.90
CA VAL A 93 -0.51 -17.65 1.50
C VAL A 93 0.33 -17.14 0.33
N GLU A 94 -0.35 -16.58 -0.67
CA GLU A 94 0.33 -16.10 -1.85
C GLU A 94 -0.28 -14.76 -2.26
N GLY A 95 0.53 -13.86 -2.75
CA GLY A 95 0.07 -12.54 -3.18
C GLY A 95 -0.22 -11.64 -2.00
N GLY A 96 -0.80 -10.49 -2.28
CA GLY A 96 -1.17 -9.54 -1.23
C GLY A 96 0.01 -8.90 -0.54
N ASP A 97 1.18 -8.88 -1.17
CA ASP A 97 2.39 -8.31 -0.58
C ASP A 97 2.90 -7.09 -1.34
N GLU A 98 2.19 -6.64 -2.36
CA GLU A 98 2.66 -5.51 -3.15
C GLU A 98 2.33 -4.17 -2.50
N VAL A 99 3.12 -3.17 -2.81
CA VAL A 99 2.82 -1.78 -2.50
C VAL A 99 3.03 -1.04 -3.81
N ILE A 100 1.96 -0.46 -4.34
CA ILE A 100 2.01 0.18 -5.65
C ILE A 100 1.49 1.60 -5.55
N LEU A 101 2.30 2.56 -6.02
CA LEU A 101 1.83 3.92 -6.19
C LEU A 101 1.05 3.93 -7.49
N GLU A 102 -0.26 4.02 -7.40
CA GLU A 102 -1.11 3.86 -8.58
C GLU A 102 -1.27 5.12 -9.38
N TRP A 103 -1.47 6.24 -8.74
CA TRP A 103 -1.70 7.50 -9.43
C TRP A 103 -1.44 8.68 -8.51
N ILE A 104 -1.23 9.83 -9.12
CA ILE A 104 -1.03 11.09 -8.42
C ILE A 104 -1.94 12.12 -9.05
N GLU A 105 -2.64 12.89 -8.21
CA GLU A 105 -3.43 14.02 -8.67
C GLU A 105 -2.72 15.28 -8.21
N TYR A 106 -2.46 16.18 -9.12
CA TYR A 106 -1.75 17.42 -8.79
C TYR A 106 -2.72 18.56 -8.54
N VAL A 107 -2.29 19.54 -7.76
CA VAL A 107 -3.14 20.68 -7.39
C VAL A 107 -3.51 21.51 -8.62
N ASP A 108 -2.61 21.62 -9.59
CA ASP A 108 -2.82 22.46 -10.74
C ASP A 108 -3.61 21.79 -11.87
N THR A 109 -4.06 20.56 -11.68
CA THR A 109 -4.88 19.86 -12.65
C THR A 109 -6.04 19.19 -11.95
N SER A 110 -7.10 18.89 -12.67
CA SER A 110 -8.19 18.13 -12.11
C SER A 110 -8.06 16.69 -12.55
N GLY A 111 -8.44 15.78 -11.69
CA GLY A 111 -8.40 14.37 -11.97
C GLY A 111 -7.00 13.77 -11.86
N ARG A 112 -6.90 12.52 -12.18
CA ARG A 112 -5.66 11.77 -11.99
C ARG A 112 -4.71 12.06 -13.14
N ALA A 113 -3.79 12.96 -12.90
CA ALA A 113 -2.89 13.43 -13.93
C ALA A 113 -1.71 12.51 -14.19
N ASP A 114 -1.41 11.60 -13.28
CA ASP A 114 -0.27 10.71 -13.43
C ASP A 114 -0.65 9.30 -12.98
N ALA A 115 -0.84 8.41 -13.93
CA ALA A 115 -1.13 7.00 -13.63
C ALA A 115 0.19 6.27 -13.49
N ALA A 116 0.72 6.30 -12.30
CA ALA A 116 2.07 5.84 -12.06
C ALA A 116 2.27 4.33 -12.16
N GLY A 117 1.47 3.57 -11.46
CA GLY A 117 1.64 2.12 -11.44
C GLY A 117 3.00 1.67 -10.95
N GLU A 118 3.65 2.46 -10.11
CA GLU A 118 5.03 2.18 -9.71
C GLU A 118 5.08 1.28 -8.49
N LEU A 119 5.84 0.18 -8.57
CA LEU A 119 6.03 -0.70 -7.44
C LEU A 119 6.94 -0.03 -6.42
N VAL A 120 6.50 0.00 -5.17
CA VAL A 120 7.25 0.59 -4.08
C VAL A 120 7.84 -0.53 -3.24
N PRO A 121 9.13 -0.48 -2.92
CA PRO A 121 9.72 -1.49 -2.07
C PRO A 121 9.07 -1.48 -0.69
N ALA A 122 8.52 -2.62 -0.29
CA ALA A 122 7.76 -2.68 0.93
C ALA A 122 8.61 -2.81 2.18
N HIS A 123 9.85 -3.27 2.03
CA HIS A 123 10.68 -3.43 3.20
C HIS A 123 12.01 -2.84 2.96
N THR A 124 11.99 -1.62 2.74
CA THR A 124 13.16 -0.98 2.35
C THR A 124 14.25 -1.09 3.30
N HIS A 125 13.98 -1.41 4.47
CA HIS A 125 15.02 -1.40 5.35
C HIS A 125 15.67 -2.58 5.37
N ALA A 126 15.09 -3.33 5.03
CA ALA A 126 15.60 -4.48 5.30
C ALA A 126 16.89 -4.52 5.17
N GLY A 127 17.01 -3.96 4.69
CA GLY A 127 18.06 -4.18 4.66
C GLY A 127 18.64 -3.99 5.68
N GLY A 128 18.23 -3.67 5.91
CA GLY A 128 18.79 -3.66 6.70
C GLY A 128 19.05 -4.57 7.14
N VAL A 129 18.86 -4.81 7.02
CA VAL A 129 19.21 -5.51 7.43
C VAL A 129 19.81 -5.74 7.48
#